data_f9f8b46255c7f241d4c020d564b00def
#
_entry.id   f9f8b46255c7f241d4c020d564b00def
#
_cell.length_a   1.000
_cell.length_b   1.000
_cell.length_c   1.000
_cell.angle_alpha   90.00
_cell.angle_beta   90.00
_cell.angle_gamma   90.00
#
_symmetry.space_group_name_H-M   'P 1'
#
loop_
_entity.id
_entity.type
_entity.pdbx_description
1 polymer ?
#
loop_
_entity_poly.entity_id
_entity_poly.type
_entity_poly.pdbx_seq_one_letter_code
_entity_poly.pdbx_strand_id
1 'polypeptide(L)'
;MKNFFTLIFLSLTFTSCENERLISLKGLIYGTTYNIQFYNNSNENYSEKIDSIFKVIDNSMSTYKSNSIISKINNNQDVDVDNHFKNVLSVSKKIFQKTNGRFDPSIGL
;
A
#
# COMPACT_ATOMS: atom_id res chain seq x y z
N MET A 1 19.03 -54.54 16.61
CA MET A 1 18.82 -53.29 17.36
C MET A 1 19.43 -52.07 16.67
N LYS A 2 20.56 -52.13 16.00
CA LYS A 2 21.13 -50.98 15.27
C LYS A 2 20.23 -50.44 14.17
N ASN A 3 19.53 -51.27 13.41
CA ASN A 3 18.68 -50.83 12.29
C ASN A 3 17.32 -50.23 12.71
N PHE A 4 16.87 -50.56 13.90
CA PHE A 4 15.63 -50.02 14.46
C PHE A 4 15.78 -48.56 14.89
N PHE A 5 16.94 -48.15 15.37
CA PHE A 5 17.24 -46.76 15.74
C PHE A 5 17.41 -45.84 14.52
N THR A 6 17.93 -46.40 13.41
CA THR A 6 18.08 -45.65 12.14
C THR A 6 16.73 -45.37 11.49
N LEU A 7 15.77 -46.29 11.63
CA LEU A 7 14.42 -46.13 11.09
C LEU A 7 13.59 -45.05 11.87
N ILE A 8 13.81 -44.95 13.18
CA ILE A 8 13.17 -43.93 14.02
C ILE A 8 13.72 -42.51 13.70
N PHE A 9 15.02 -42.42 13.38
CA PHE A 9 15.62 -41.13 13.06
C PHE A 9 15.17 -40.57 11.69
N LEU A 10 14.80 -41.46 10.74
CA LEU A 10 14.33 -41.09 9.41
C LEU A 10 12.85 -40.58 9.41
N SER A 11 12.08 -40.93 10.44
CA SER A 11 10.65 -40.49 10.55
C SER A 11 10.43 -39.08 11.09
N LEU A 12 11.49 -38.41 11.57
CA LEU A 12 11.41 -37.07 12.19
C LEU A 12 11.60 -35.91 11.22
N THR A 13 11.75 -36.13 9.93
CA THR A 13 11.98 -35.04 8.93
C THR A 13 10.74 -34.63 8.15
N PHE A 14 9.55 -34.92 8.64
CA PHE A 14 8.34 -34.30 8.10
C PHE A 14 8.27 -32.87 8.61
N THR A 15 9.03 -31.97 7.98
CA THR A 15 8.85 -30.53 8.14
C THR A 15 7.46 -30.18 7.63
N SER A 16 6.62 -29.70 8.54
CA SER A 16 5.30 -29.14 8.23
C SER A 16 5.46 -28.08 7.16
N CYS A 17 4.92 -28.31 5.99
CA CYS A 17 4.75 -27.27 4.99
C CYS A 17 3.69 -26.32 5.53
N GLU A 18 4.07 -25.12 5.94
CA GLU A 18 3.11 -24.07 6.31
C GLU A 18 2.27 -23.75 5.06
N ASN A 19 0.98 -24.07 5.13
CA ASN A 19 0.06 -23.79 4.03
C ASN A 19 -0.25 -22.30 3.98
N GLU A 20 0.44 -21.58 3.11
CA GLU A 20 0.08 -20.20 2.79
C GLU A 20 -1.30 -20.17 2.13
N ARG A 21 -2.15 -19.24 2.60
CA ARG A 21 -3.48 -19.00 2.04
C ARG A 21 -3.44 -17.79 1.13
N LEU A 22 -4.09 -17.89 -0.03
CA LEU A 22 -4.31 -16.72 -0.90
C LEU A 22 -5.31 -15.79 -0.21
N ILE A 23 -4.85 -14.58 0.09
CA ILE A 23 -5.68 -13.49 0.59
C ILE A 23 -6.02 -12.60 -0.60
N SER A 24 -7.29 -12.27 -0.77
CA SER A 24 -7.77 -11.38 -1.82
C SER A 24 -8.61 -10.26 -1.19
N LEU A 25 -8.14 -9.02 -1.32
CA LEU A 25 -8.79 -7.81 -0.85
C LEU A 25 -9.24 -7.01 -2.05
N LYS A 26 -10.53 -6.66 -2.08
CA LYS A 26 -11.14 -5.90 -3.18
C LYS A 26 -12.03 -4.81 -2.62
N GLY A 27 -12.07 -3.68 -3.29
CA GLY A 27 -12.92 -2.58 -2.87
C GLY A 27 -12.92 -1.41 -3.85
N LEU A 28 -13.55 -0.32 -3.42
CA LEU A 28 -13.59 0.96 -4.12
C LEU A 28 -12.69 1.95 -3.42
N ILE A 29 -11.89 2.68 -4.20
CA ILE A 29 -11.03 3.74 -3.70
C ILE A 29 -10.79 4.81 -4.78
N TYR A 30 -10.80 6.08 -4.42
CA TYR A 30 -10.52 7.22 -5.32
C TYR A 30 -11.33 7.22 -6.63
N GLY A 31 -12.58 6.75 -6.59
CA GLY A 31 -13.46 6.65 -7.77
C GLY A 31 -13.16 5.46 -8.70
N THR A 32 -12.29 4.54 -8.29
CA THR A 32 -11.96 3.31 -9.02
C THR A 32 -12.00 2.08 -8.09
N THR A 33 -11.62 0.91 -8.61
CA THR A 33 -11.56 -0.33 -7.84
C THR A 33 -10.12 -0.74 -7.57
N TYR A 34 -9.89 -1.45 -6.47
CA TYR A 34 -8.63 -2.15 -6.22
C TYR A 34 -8.84 -3.65 -6.07
N ASN A 35 -7.80 -4.41 -6.37
CA ASN A 35 -7.71 -5.84 -6.14
C ASN A 35 -6.27 -6.18 -5.73
N ILE A 36 -6.08 -6.54 -4.46
CA ILE A 36 -4.79 -6.87 -3.87
C ILE A 36 -4.82 -8.36 -3.53
N GLN A 37 -3.86 -9.11 -4.07
CA GLN A 37 -3.73 -10.54 -3.82
C GLN A 37 -2.33 -10.87 -3.35
N PHE A 38 -2.23 -11.67 -2.29
CA PHE A 38 -0.95 -12.13 -1.75
C PHE A 38 -1.14 -13.41 -0.96
N TYR A 39 -0.05 -14.16 -0.79
CA TYR A 39 -0.04 -15.36 0.04
C TYR A 39 0.42 -15.03 1.45
N ASN A 40 -0.32 -15.50 2.45
CA ASN A 40 0.05 -15.37 3.86
C ASN A 40 -0.66 -16.43 4.70
N ASN A 41 -0.05 -16.78 5.83
CA ASN A 41 -0.58 -17.70 6.83
C ASN A 41 -1.05 -17.00 8.11
N SER A 42 -0.86 -15.69 8.23
CA SER A 42 -1.31 -14.94 9.41
C SER A 42 -2.82 -14.74 9.43
N ASN A 43 -3.40 -14.58 10.62
CA ASN A 43 -4.80 -14.25 10.83
C ASN A 43 -5.03 -12.74 10.98
N GLU A 44 -4.10 -11.90 10.49
CA GLU A 44 -4.23 -10.45 10.57
C GLU A 44 -5.36 -9.93 9.69
N ASN A 45 -6.03 -8.87 10.16
CA ASN A 45 -7.01 -8.14 9.36
C ASN A 45 -6.33 -7.13 8.44
N TYR A 46 -5.89 -7.60 7.29
CA TYR A 46 -5.24 -6.76 6.27
C TYR A 46 -6.18 -5.73 5.65
N SER A 47 -7.50 -5.97 5.65
CA SER A 47 -8.47 -5.01 5.13
C SER A 47 -8.40 -3.70 5.90
N GLU A 48 -8.44 -3.75 7.23
CA GLU A 48 -8.33 -2.56 8.07
C GLU A 48 -7.00 -1.81 7.89
N LYS A 49 -5.90 -2.56 7.71
CA LYS A 49 -4.58 -1.95 7.45
C LYS A 49 -4.56 -1.20 6.12
N ILE A 50 -5.10 -1.80 5.06
CA ILE A 50 -5.19 -1.18 3.74
C ILE A 50 -6.11 0.04 3.77
N ASP A 51 -7.28 -0.07 4.40
CA ASP A 51 -8.21 1.04 4.55
C ASP A 51 -7.60 2.22 5.33
N SER A 52 -6.80 1.91 6.35
CA SER A 52 -6.05 2.93 7.09
C SER A 52 -5.06 3.69 6.21
N ILE A 53 -4.30 2.97 5.37
CA ILE A 53 -3.36 3.58 4.41
C ILE A 53 -4.12 4.46 3.40
N PHE A 54 -5.21 3.94 2.82
CA PHE A 54 -6.03 4.70 1.88
C PHE A 54 -6.57 5.99 2.50
N LYS A 55 -7.06 5.91 3.74
CA LYS A 55 -7.57 7.08 4.46
C LYS A 55 -6.50 8.15 4.69
N VAL A 56 -5.27 7.75 5.02
CA VAL A 56 -4.14 8.68 5.21
C VAL A 56 -3.82 9.40 3.89
N ILE A 57 -3.68 8.66 2.79
CA ILE A 57 -3.38 9.22 1.47
C ILE A 57 -4.53 10.11 0.98
N ASP A 58 -5.77 9.68 1.20
CA ASP A 58 -6.96 10.43 0.81
C ASP A 58 -7.06 11.79 1.55
N ASN A 59 -6.74 11.83 2.84
CA ASN A 59 -6.70 13.07 3.60
C ASN A 59 -5.57 14.01 3.15
N SER A 60 -4.49 13.47 2.63
CA SER A 60 -3.36 14.26 2.12
C SER A 60 -3.63 14.79 0.71
N MET A 61 -4.01 13.93 -0.23
CA MET A 61 -3.91 14.21 -1.67
C MET A 61 -5.22 14.07 -2.46
N SER A 62 -6.35 13.87 -1.83
CA SER A 62 -7.63 13.78 -2.55
C SER A 62 -8.15 15.15 -2.96
N THR A 63 -8.29 15.38 -4.26
CA THR A 63 -8.95 16.58 -4.79
C THR A 63 -10.48 16.54 -4.66
N TYR A 64 -11.06 15.37 -4.33
CA TYR A 64 -12.50 15.20 -4.08
C TYR A 64 -12.91 15.54 -2.64
N LYS A 65 -11.98 15.59 -1.71
CA LYS A 65 -12.23 15.95 -0.31
C LYS A 65 -11.88 17.42 -0.08
N SER A 66 -12.86 18.24 0.25
CA SER A 66 -12.67 19.67 0.52
C SER A 66 -11.71 19.97 1.69
N ASN A 67 -11.59 19.04 2.63
CA ASN A 67 -10.73 19.18 3.82
C ASN A 67 -9.36 18.51 3.68
N SER A 68 -9.02 17.91 2.54
CA SER A 68 -7.68 17.37 2.28
C SER A 68 -6.62 18.47 2.20
N ILE A 69 -5.35 18.09 2.41
CA ILE A 69 -4.23 19.05 2.32
C ILE A 69 -4.18 19.69 0.93
N ILE A 70 -4.27 18.90 -0.15
CA ILE A 70 -4.20 19.43 -1.52
C ILE A 70 -5.38 20.37 -1.81
N SER A 71 -6.58 20.05 -1.38
CA SER A 71 -7.75 20.91 -1.59
C SER A 71 -7.63 22.25 -0.84
N LYS A 72 -7.06 22.23 0.36
CA LYS A 72 -6.77 23.48 1.10
C LYS A 72 -5.73 24.34 0.37
N ILE A 73 -4.65 23.73 -0.14
CA ILE A 73 -3.63 24.43 -0.94
C ILE A 73 -4.26 25.05 -2.18
N ASN A 74 -5.07 24.28 -2.91
CA ASN A 74 -5.75 24.76 -4.13
C ASN A 74 -6.74 25.91 -3.85
N ASN A 75 -7.28 25.98 -2.63
CA ASN A 75 -8.11 27.08 -2.17
C ASN A 75 -7.32 28.22 -1.50
N ASN A 76 -6.00 28.28 -1.68
CA ASN A 76 -5.10 29.28 -1.09
C ASN A 76 -5.19 29.37 0.44
N GLN A 77 -5.51 28.28 1.11
CA GLN A 77 -5.51 28.20 2.56
C GLN A 77 -4.11 27.84 3.07
N ASP A 78 -3.70 28.46 4.15
CA ASP A 78 -2.48 28.09 4.86
C ASP A 78 -2.67 26.72 5.55
N VAL A 79 -1.77 25.76 5.27
CA VAL A 79 -1.86 24.41 5.80
C VAL A 79 -0.47 23.77 5.91
N ASP A 80 -0.24 23.10 7.02
CA ASP A 80 0.94 22.26 7.18
C ASP A 80 0.84 21.00 6.31
N VAL A 81 1.81 20.82 5.42
CA VAL A 81 1.87 19.66 4.54
C VAL A 81 2.53 18.46 5.22
N ASP A 82 1.92 17.30 5.10
CA ASP A 82 2.44 16.08 5.66
C ASP A 82 3.60 15.47 4.81
N ASN A 83 4.18 14.39 5.32
CA ASN A 83 5.30 13.72 4.64
C ASN A 83 4.87 13.01 3.34
N HIS A 84 3.62 12.54 3.25
CA HIS A 84 3.11 11.91 2.04
C HIS A 84 3.04 12.92 0.91
N PHE A 85 2.47 14.10 1.20
CA PHE A 85 2.43 15.22 0.25
C PHE A 85 3.82 15.65 -0.20
N LYS A 86 4.75 15.87 0.75
CA LYS A 86 6.14 16.24 0.44
C LYS A 86 6.84 15.23 -0.46
N ASN A 87 6.67 13.95 -0.18
CA ASN A 87 7.28 12.88 -0.97
C ASN A 87 6.74 12.84 -2.39
N VAL A 88 5.42 12.89 -2.56
CA VAL A 88 4.79 12.87 -3.89
C VAL A 88 5.18 14.12 -4.68
N LEU A 89 5.16 15.30 -4.08
CA LEU A 89 5.57 16.54 -4.73
C LEU A 89 7.04 16.49 -5.16
N SER A 90 7.93 15.96 -4.32
CA SER A 90 9.35 15.80 -4.64
C SER A 90 9.57 14.88 -5.85
N VAL A 91 8.88 13.74 -5.90
CA VAL A 91 8.96 12.81 -7.03
C VAL A 91 8.37 13.45 -8.28
N SER A 92 7.22 14.09 -8.18
CA SER A 92 6.55 14.79 -9.28
C SER A 92 7.45 15.87 -9.90
N LYS A 93 8.12 16.67 -9.07
CA LYS A 93 9.06 17.67 -9.53
C LYS A 93 10.26 17.06 -10.30
N LYS A 94 10.79 15.94 -9.83
CA LYS A 94 11.87 15.21 -10.55
C LYS A 94 11.40 14.70 -11.90
N ILE A 95 10.17 14.18 -11.99
CA ILE A 95 9.59 13.68 -13.24
C ILE A 95 9.34 14.84 -14.20
N PHE A 96 8.76 15.95 -13.73
CA PHE A 96 8.59 17.16 -14.52
C PHE A 96 9.90 17.61 -15.18
N GLN A 97 10.97 17.69 -14.40
CA GLN A 97 12.29 18.07 -14.91
C GLN A 97 12.83 17.08 -15.93
N LYS A 98 12.75 15.75 -15.64
CA LYS A 98 13.25 14.70 -16.53
C LYS A 98 12.48 14.59 -17.85
N THR A 99 11.23 14.98 -17.86
CA THR A 99 10.35 14.93 -19.04
C THR A 99 10.29 16.25 -19.80
N ASN A 100 11.07 17.26 -19.38
CA ASN A 100 11.02 18.61 -19.92
C ASN A 100 9.59 19.18 -19.94
N GLY A 101 8.87 19.01 -18.84
CA GLY A 101 7.49 19.51 -18.68
C GLY A 101 6.40 18.67 -19.36
N ARG A 102 6.69 17.51 -19.97
CA ARG A 102 5.65 16.65 -20.56
C ARG A 102 4.76 16.00 -19.50
N PHE A 103 5.26 15.80 -18.30
CA PHE A 103 4.49 15.50 -17.12
C PHE A 103 4.45 16.77 -16.25
N ASP A 104 3.28 17.33 -16.07
CA ASP A 104 3.08 18.52 -15.23
C ASP A 104 2.08 18.20 -14.12
N PRO A 105 2.52 18.19 -12.85
CA PRO A 105 1.63 17.87 -11.73
C PRO A 105 0.66 19.01 -11.39
N SER A 106 0.81 20.18 -11.97
CA SER A 106 -0.11 21.33 -11.77
C SER A 106 -1.32 21.32 -12.71
N ILE A 107 -1.35 20.42 -13.69
CA ILE A 107 -2.49 20.28 -14.61
C ILE A 107 -3.60 19.50 -13.91
N GLY A 108 -4.81 20.04 -13.89
CA GLY A 108 -5.99 19.38 -13.32
C GLY A 108 -6.63 20.12 -12.16
N LEU A 109 -6.30 21.37 -12.01
CA LEU A 109 -6.95 22.34 -11.11
C LEU A 109 -8.07 23.07 -11.80
#